data_9d202517e6897f64a960bc8a3a307b87
#
_entry.id   9d202517e6897f64a960bc8a3a307b87
#
_cell.length_a   1.000
_cell.length_b   1.000
_cell.length_c   1.000
_cell.angle_alpha   90.00
_cell.angle_beta   90.00
_cell.angle_gamma   90.00
#
_symmetry.space_group_name_H-M   'P 1'
#
loop_
_entity.id
_entity.type
_entity.pdbx_description
1 polymer ?
#
loop_
_entity_poly.entity_id
_entity_poly.type
_entity_poly.pdbx_seq_one_letter_code
_entity_poly.pdbx_strand_id
1 'polypeptide(L)'
;MEASKVYYTDFRCPVGTSLLEKLRRVCIAAGIKDIDMDGRFVAIKMHFGELGNLAFLRPNYAKVVADLCKEQGGMPFLTDCNTLYPGSRKNALEHLSCAQLNGFWPMTTGCQVIIGDGLRGTDEVEVPVPNGEYCKTAKIGRAIMDADVFISLTHFKGHESTGFGGALKNIGMGCGSRAGKMEQHAAGKPAVQEGLCRGCHRCAKECGSDAITYNAENKAVIDYDQCTGCGRCIGACSFDAIYSPNDCANELLDRKMAEYAAAVCHDRPCFHVSLVQDISPNCDCHCENDAPILPDIGIFASFDPVALDQACVDACLNAAPLPNSQLGANLAKPGWNCYHDNFKDSNPNIEWKATLEQAEKVGMGTRQYVLKKV
;
A
#
# COMPACT_ATOMS: atom_id res chain seq x y z
N MET A 1 8.98 -7.61 -24.20
CA MET A 1 7.63 -6.98 -24.22
C MET A 1 7.77 -5.59 -24.84
N GLU A 2 6.73 -5.08 -25.50
CA GLU A 2 6.71 -3.68 -25.98
C GLU A 2 6.65 -2.74 -24.76
N ALA A 3 7.26 -1.54 -24.89
CA ALA A 3 7.27 -0.55 -23.81
C ALA A 3 5.86 -0.04 -23.50
N SER A 4 5.49 -0.04 -22.23
CA SER A 4 4.17 0.42 -21.76
C SER A 4 4.07 1.94 -21.77
N LYS A 5 2.86 2.48 -22.00
CA LYS A 5 2.62 3.93 -21.95
C LYS A 5 2.35 4.37 -20.52
N VAL A 6 3.10 5.37 -20.06
CA VAL A 6 2.85 6.07 -18.79
C VAL A 6 2.54 7.53 -19.10
N TYR A 7 1.39 8.00 -18.66
CA TYR A 7 0.95 9.38 -18.86
C TYR A 7 1.30 10.20 -17.62
N TYR A 8 1.77 11.44 -17.86
CA TYR A 8 2.34 12.28 -16.83
C TYR A 8 1.93 13.74 -16.96
N THR A 9 1.72 14.40 -15.84
CA THR A 9 1.68 15.86 -15.73
C THR A 9 2.37 16.32 -14.45
N ASP A 10 3.06 17.47 -14.49
CA ASP A 10 3.68 18.09 -13.32
C ASP A 10 2.65 18.79 -12.41
N PHE A 11 3.06 19.27 -11.23
CA PHE A 11 2.19 20.01 -10.29
C PHE A 11 2.10 21.52 -10.58
N ARG A 12 2.77 22.03 -11.62
CA ARG A 12 2.65 23.46 -11.97
C ARG A 12 1.27 23.73 -12.57
N CYS A 13 0.54 24.64 -11.96
CA CYS A 13 -0.80 25.03 -12.39
C CYS A 13 -0.78 26.46 -12.93
N PRO A 14 -1.06 26.68 -14.24
CA PRO A 14 -1.33 28.02 -14.73
C PRO A 14 -2.66 28.54 -14.19
N VAL A 15 -2.87 29.85 -14.21
CA VAL A 15 -4.12 30.47 -13.79
C VAL A 15 -5.30 29.82 -14.55
N GLY A 16 -6.33 29.44 -13.79
CA GLY A 16 -7.52 28.79 -14.35
C GLY A 16 -7.46 27.26 -14.49
N THR A 17 -6.34 26.62 -14.10
CA THR A 17 -6.23 25.16 -14.12
C THR A 17 -5.90 24.65 -12.72
N SER A 18 -6.74 23.78 -12.17
CA SER A 18 -6.50 23.15 -10.86
C SER A 18 -5.74 21.82 -10.97
N LEU A 19 -5.11 21.37 -9.86
CA LEU A 19 -4.51 20.04 -9.79
C LEU A 19 -5.53 18.92 -10.00
N LEU A 20 -6.77 19.11 -9.53
CA LEU A 20 -7.85 18.13 -9.70
C LEU A 20 -8.23 17.97 -11.18
N GLU A 21 -8.23 19.07 -11.94
CA GLU A 21 -8.45 19.02 -13.39
C GLU A 21 -7.25 18.36 -14.10
N LYS A 22 -6.03 18.60 -13.67
CA LYS A 22 -4.84 17.93 -14.21
C LYS A 22 -4.89 16.41 -13.94
N LEU A 23 -5.26 15.98 -12.73
CA LEU A 23 -5.49 14.58 -12.41
C LEU A 23 -6.53 13.97 -13.34
N ARG A 24 -7.68 14.64 -13.49
CA ARG A 24 -8.74 14.19 -14.39
C ARG A 24 -8.24 14.02 -15.84
N ARG A 25 -7.51 15.01 -16.35
CA ARG A 25 -6.95 14.96 -17.72
C ARG A 25 -5.97 13.80 -17.91
N VAL A 26 -5.07 13.60 -16.96
CA VAL A 26 -4.10 12.48 -17.02
C VAL A 26 -4.83 11.13 -17.01
N CYS A 27 -5.82 10.92 -16.14
CA CYS A 27 -6.59 9.68 -16.12
C CYS A 27 -7.33 9.44 -17.45
N ILE A 28 -7.95 10.48 -18.03
CA ILE A 28 -8.65 10.37 -19.32
C ILE A 28 -7.65 10.09 -20.45
N ALA A 29 -6.53 10.80 -20.51
CA ALA A 29 -5.50 10.58 -21.51
C ALA A 29 -4.88 9.19 -21.43
N ALA A 30 -4.75 8.64 -20.22
CA ALA A 30 -4.26 7.30 -19.97
C ALA A 30 -5.27 6.19 -20.30
N GLY A 31 -6.53 6.54 -20.61
CA GLY A 31 -7.53 5.59 -21.08
C GLY A 31 -8.47 5.04 -20.00
N ILE A 32 -8.65 5.70 -18.84
CA ILE A 32 -9.60 5.24 -17.82
C ILE A 32 -11.02 5.07 -18.39
N LYS A 33 -11.37 5.83 -19.43
CA LYS A 33 -12.67 5.76 -20.10
C LYS A 33 -12.82 4.57 -21.05
N ASP A 34 -11.76 3.85 -21.32
CA ASP A 34 -11.78 2.65 -22.16
C ASP A 34 -12.21 1.40 -21.37
N ILE A 35 -12.30 1.52 -20.03
CA ILE A 35 -12.78 0.46 -19.15
C ILE A 35 -14.31 0.49 -19.12
N ASP A 36 -14.94 -0.61 -19.46
CA ASP A 36 -16.38 -0.77 -19.25
C ASP A 36 -16.70 -0.87 -17.74
N MET A 37 -17.35 0.15 -17.19
CA MET A 37 -17.72 0.24 -15.77
C MET A 37 -19.24 0.24 -15.55
N ASP A 38 -20.04 0.22 -16.62
CA ASP A 38 -21.50 0.36 -16.50
C ASP A 38 -22.12 -0.78 -15.67
N GLY A 39 -22.81 -0.41 -14.59
CA GLY A 39 -23.42 -1.34 -13.62
C GLY A 39 -22.43 -2.17 -12.78
N ARG A 40 -21.13 -1.84 -12.80
CA ARG A 40 -20.07 -2.64 -12.13
C ARG A 40 -19.59 -2.02 -10.83
N PHE A 41 -19.21 -2.88 -9.87
CA PHE A 41 -18.50 -2.46 -8.67
C PHE A 41 -17.05 -2.10 -9.00
N VAL A 42 -16.61 -0.91 -8.57
CA VAL A 42 -15.25 -0.41 -8.80
C VAL A 42 -14.54 -0.19 -7.47
N ALA A 43 -13.56 -1.04 -7.16
CA ALA A 43 -12.74 -0.87 -5.97
C ALA A 43 -11.64 0.16 -6.24
N ILE A 44 -11.67 1.30 -5.56
CA ILE A 44 -10.59 2.30 -5.58
C ILE A 44 -9.73 2.04 -4.33
N LYS A 45 -8.61 1.36 -4.54
CA LYS A 45 -7.66 1.05 -3.46
C LYS A 45 -6.74 2.22 -3.20
N MET A 46 -6.75 2.70 -1.97
CA MET A 46 -5.82 3.71 -1.52
C MET A 46 -5.48 3.54 -0.04
N HIS A 47 -4.47 4.25 0.45
CA HIS A 47 -4.14 4.33 1.86
C HIS A 47 -4.82 5.55 2.49
N PHE A 48 -5.51 5.37 3.61
CA PHE A 48 -6.25 6.46 4.26
C PHE A 48 -5.40 7.32 5.22
N GLY A 49 -4.10 7.00 5.37
CA GLY A 49 -3.21 7.62 6.35
C GLY A 49 -3.41 7.06 7.75
N GLU A 50 -2.35 7.03 8.56
CA GLU A 50 -2.46 6.80 10.01
C GLU A 50 -2.80 8.12 10.71
N LEU A 51 -3.49 8.09 11.86
CA LEU A 51 -3.78 9.31 12.61
C LEU A 51 -2.49 10.01 13.05
N GLY A 52 -2.38 11.29 12.75
CA GLY A 52 -1.18 12.11 13.00
C GLY A 52 -0.31 12.30 11.75
N ASN A 53 -0.34 11.39 10.80
CA ASN A 53 0.30 11.60 9.49
C ASN A 53 -0.52 12.59 8.65
N LEU A 54 0.13 13.54 8.00
CA LEU A 54 -0.52 14.54 7.13
C LEU A 54 0.01 14.49 5.69
N ALA A 55 0.93 13.59 5.37
CA ALA A 55 1.47 13.42 4.02
C ALA A 55 0.60 12.53 3.12
N PHE A 56 -0.40 11.83 3.65
CA PHE A 56 -1.28 10.98 2.86
C PHE A 56 -2.06 11.78 1.79
N LEU A 57 -2.54 11.10 0.76
CA LEU A 57 -3.30 11.74 -0.32
C LEU A 57 -4.60 12.38 0.20
N ARG A 58 -4.85 13.61 -0.23
CA ARG A 58 -6.07 14.34 0.15
C ARG A 58 -7.32 13.68 -0.45
N PRO A 59 -8.45 13.65 0.28
CA PRO A 59 -9.72 13.07 -0.19
C PRO A 59 -10.22 13.63 -1.53
N ASN A 60 -9.83 14.86 -1.86
CA ASN A 60 -10.15 15.53 -3.12
C ASN A 60 -9.67 14.73 -4.35
N TYR A 61 -8.52 14.08 -4.27
CA TYR A 61 -8.02 13.23 -5.36
C TYR A 61 -8.88 11.98 -5.53
N ALA A 62 -9.29 11.36 -4.43
CA ALA A 62 -10.19 10.21 -4.46
C ALA A 62 -11.53 10.57 -5.10
N LYS A 63 -12.06 11.77 -4.79
CA LYS A 63 -13.29 12.27 -5.41
C LYS A 63 -13.19 12.35 -6.93
N VAL A 64 -12.10 12.86 -7.49
CA VAL A 64 -11.92 12.94 -8.96
C VAL A 64 -11.99 11.56 -9.60
N VAL A 65 -11.34 10.57 -9.02
CA VAL A 65 -11.34 9.20 -9.54
C VAL A 65 -12.71 8.56 -9.41
N ALA A 66 -13.38 8.74 -8.26
CA ALA A 66 -14.74 8.25 -8.03
C ALA A 66 -15.75 8.87 -9.00
N ASP A 67 -15.66 10.19 -9.26
CA ASP A 67 -16.53 10.87 -10.22
C ASP A 67 -16.31 10.35 -11.64
N LEU A 68 -15.06 10.09 -12.07
CA LEU A 68 -14.75 9.48 -13.37
C LEU A 68 -15.36 8.08 -13.52
N CYS A 69 -15.39 7.27 -12.46
CA CYS A 69 -16.04 5.96 -12.47
C CYS A 69 -17.57 6.10 -12.61
N LYS A 70 -18.18 7.00 -11.84
CA LYS A 70 -19.64 7.25 -11.89
C LYS A 70 -20.11 7.78 -13.22
N GLU A 71 -19.33 8.64 -13.87
CA GLU A 71 -19.61 9.17 -15.20
C GLU A 71 -19.71 8.05 -16.27
N GLN A 72 -19.14 6.89 -15.99
CA GLN A 72 -19.19 5.69 -16.82
C GLN A 72 -20.20 4.65 -16.30
N GLY A 73 -21.11 5.04 -15.40
CA GLY A 73 -22.12 4.14 -14.83
C GLY A 73 -21.61 3.20 -13.74
N GLY A 74 -20.34 3.31 -13.32
CA GLY A 74 -19.73 2.47 -12.29
C GLY A 74 -20.20 2.81 -10.88
N MET A 75 -20.11 1.84 -9.98
CA MET A 75 -20.41 1.94 -8.54
C MET A 75 -19.11 1.93 -7.74
N PRO A 76 -18.39 3.07 -7.62
CA PRO A 76 -17.12 3.11 -6.93
C PRO A 76 -17.27 3.08 -5.41
N PHE A 77 -16.29 2.46 -4.74
CA PHE A 77 -16.06 2.56 -3.31
C PHE A 77 -14.56 2.67 -3.03
N LEU A 78 -14.19 3.40 -1.98
CA LEU A 78 -12.81 3.46 -1.48
C LEU A 78 -12.55 2.27 -0.58
N THR A 79 -11.35 1.69 -0.67
CA THR A 79 -11.03 0.50 0.14
C THR A 79 -9.56 0.46 0.55
N ASP A 80 -9.31 -0.17 1.68
CA ASP A 80 -8.03 -0.63 2.21
C ASP A 80 -8.30 -1.85 3.11
N CYS A 81 -7.27 -2.63 3.46
CA CYS A 81 -7.37 -3.70 4.44
C CYS A 81 -6.73 -3.29 5.77
N ASN A 82 -7.19 -3.92 6.87
CA ASN A 82 -6.69 -3.68 8.22
C ASN A 82 -5.19 -3.94 8.34
N THR A 83 -4.54 -3.23 9.28
CA THR A 83 -3.09 -3.32 9.50
C THR A 83 -2.70 -4.43 10.47
N LEU A 84 -1.42 -4.82 10.44
CA LEU A 84 -0.80 -5.71 11.43
C LEU A 84 -0.23 -4.95 12.62
N TYR A 85 0.06 -3.67 12.44
CA TYR A 85 0.79 -2.86 13.41
C TYR A 85 -0.14 -2.16 14.39
N PRO A 86 0.36 -1.77 15.58
CA PRO A 86 -0.31 -0.83 16.47
C PRO A 86 -0.69 0.44 15.73
N GLY A 87 -1.89 0.96 16.01
CA GLY A 87 -2.40 2.17 15.35
C GLY A 87 -3.91 2.18 15.26
N SER A 88 -4.44 3.12 14.50
CA SER A 88 -5.89 3.37 14.39
C SER A 88 -6.58 2.55 13.30
N ARG A 89 -5.90 1.55 12.70
CA ARG A 89 -6.44 0.78 11.57
C ARG A 89 -6.38 -0.73 11.78
N LYS A 90 -6.44 -1.20 13.05
CA LYS A 90 -6.34 -2.62 13.42
C LYS A 90 -7.62 -3.44 13.14
N ASN A 91 -8.77 -2.82 13.12
CA ASN A 91 -10.06 -3.43 12.83
C ASN A 91 -10.93 -2.43 12.04
N ALA A 92 -12.01 -2.91 11.42
CA ALA A 92 -12.78 -2.08 10.52
C ALA A 92 -13.39 -0.85 11.19
N LEU A 93 -13.79 -0.90 12.46
CA LEU A 93 -14.39 0.25 13.14
C LEU A 93 -13.37 1.35 13.40
N GLU A 94 -12.19 0.99 13.92
CA GLU A 94 -11.09 1.93 14.11
C GLU A 94 -10.59 2.46 12.75
N HIS A 95 -10.47 1.59 11.74
CA HIS A 95 -10.02 1.96 10.41
C HIS A 95 -10.98 2.92 9.71
N LEU A 96 -12.29 2.69 9.79
CA LEU A 96 -13.30 3.62 9.29
C LEU A 96 -13.28 4.95 10.04
N SER A 97 -13.11 4.93 11.36
CA SER A 97 -12.98 6.16 12.16
C SER A 97 -11.73 6.94 11.77
N CYS A 98 -10.59 6.27 11.56
CA CYS A 98 -9.35 6.86 11.07
C CYS A 98 -9.55 7.49 9.67
N ALA A 99 -10.15 6.75 8.73
CA ALA A 99 -10.45 7.27 7.40
C ALA A 99 -11.34 8.52 7.45
N GLN A 100 -12.37 8.53 8.31
CA GLN A 100 -13.27 9.66 8.50
C GLN A 100 -12.53 10.89 9.05
N LEU A 101 -11.71 10.71 10.09
CA LEU A 101 -10.93 11.79 10.69
C LEU A 101 -9.91 12.38 9.71
N ASN A 102 -9.39 11.56 8.80
CA ASN A 102 -8.52 11.99 7.70
C ASN A 102 -9.30 12.53 6.48
N GLY A 103 -10.62 12.66 6.59
CA GLY A 103 -11.49 13.31 5.60
C GLY A 103 -12.05 12.37 4.52
N PHE A 104 -11.80 11.07 4.58
CA PHE A 104 -12.37 10.09 3.65
C PHE A 104 -13.77 9.68 4.11
N TRP A 105 -14.75 10.41 3.61
CA TRP A 105 -16.15 10.29 3.98
C TRP A 105 -17.02 10.42 2.72
N PRO A 106 -18.17 9.77 2.63
CA PRO A 106 -19.04 9.87 1.43
C PRO A 106 -19.38 11.31 1.01
N MET A 107 -19.49 12.24 1.98
CA MET A 107 -19.76 13.64 1.65
C MET A 107 -18.57 14.37 1.01
N THR A 108 -17.33 13.94 1.28
CA THR A 108 -16.11 14.55 0.72
C THR A 108 -15.65 13.85 -0.54
N THR A 109 -15.75 12.53 -0.60
CA THR A 109 -15.26 11.70 -1.70
C THR A 109 -16.31 11.29 -2.71
N GLY A 110 -17.58 11.42 -2.33
CA GLY A 110 -18.70 11.07 -3.19
C GLY A 110 -19.02 9.57 -3.25
N CYS A 111 -18.27 8.69 -2.59
CA CYS A 111 -18.52 7.24 -2.55
C CYS A 111 -18.28 6.67 -1.16
N GLN A 112 -18.76 5.45 -0.93
CA GLN A 112 -18.63 4.76 0.36
C GLN A 112 -17.19 4.29 0.60
N VAL A 113 -16.85 4.06 1.88
CA VAL A 113 -15.62 3.40 2.31
C VAL A 113 -15.96 2.00 2.82
N ILE A 114 -15.30 0.99 2.28
CA ILE A 114 -15.47 -0.42 2.67
C ILE A 114 -14.09 -0.97 3.05
N ILE A 115 -13.95 -1.52 4.26
CA ILE A 115 -12.72 -2.19 4.68
C ILE A 115 -12.70 -3.59 4.07
N GLY A 116 -11.73 -3.83 3.20
CA GLY A 116 -11.70 -4.94 2.26
C GLY A 116 -11.65 -6.33 2.89
N ASP A 117 -11.06 -6.47 4.09
CA ASP A 117 -10.88 -7.72 4.83
C ASP A 117 -11.80 -7.84 6.06
N GLY A 118 -12.89 -7.06 6.10
CA GLY A 118 -13.96 -7.15 7.09
C GLY A 118 -13.57 -6.67 8.49
N LEU A 119 -14.44 -6.97 9.46
CA LEU A 119 -14.38 -6.41 10.81
C LEU A 119 -13.03 -6.67 11.51
N ARG A 120 -12.47 -7.87 11.36
CA ARG A 120 -11.27 -8.33 12.08
C ARG A 120 -10.05 -8.57 11.18
N GLY A 121 -10.12 -8.20 9.90
CA GLY A 121 -9.06 -8.46 8.95
C GLY A 121 -8.95 -9.92 8.48
N THR A 122 -10.05 -10.67 8.58
CA THR A 122 -10.11 -12.12 8.31
C THR A 122 -11.16 -12.51 7.30
N ASP A 123 -11.87 -11.55 6.72
CA ASP A 123 -12.75 -11.80 5.57
C ASP A 123 -11.92 -11.74 4.30
N GLU A 124 -11.49 -12.93 3.87
CA GLU A 124 -10.50 -13.08 2.80
C GLU A 124 -10.91 -14.16 1.79
N VAL A 125 -10.28 -14.09 0.65
CA VAL A 125 -10.30 -15.12 -0.38
C VAL A 125 -8.87 -15.48 -0.76
N GLU A 126 -8.61 -16.77 -0.96
CA GLU A 126 -7.33 -17.24 -1.52
C GLU A 126 -7.39 -17.16 -3.04
N VAL A 127 -6.46 -16.41 -3.61
CA VAL A 127 -6.35 -16.19 -5.06
C VAL A 127 -5.05 -16.83 -5.54
N PRO A 128 -5.07 -17.64 -6.60
CA PRO A 128 -3.83 -18.16 -7.20
C PRO A 128 -2.90 -17.01 -7.62
N VAL A 129 -1.60 -17.18 -7.38
CA VAL A 129 -0.58 -16.24 -7.85
C VAL A 129 -0.08 -16.72 -9.22
N PRO A 130 -0.31 -15.97 -10.30
CA PRO A 130 0.20 -16.32 -11.61
C PRO A 130 1.73 -16.40 -11.59
N ASN A 131 2.29 -17.53 -12.01
CA ASN A 131 3.75 -17.76 -12.04
C ASN A 131 4.47 -17.51 -10.69
N GLY A 132 3.76 -17.59 -9.55
CA GLY A 132 4.32 -17.31 -8.24
C GLY A 132 5.44 -18.26 -7.84
N GLU A 133 6.55 -17.69 -7.38
CA GLU A 133 7.72 -18.43 -6.89
C GLU A 133 7.70 -18.56 -5.37
N TYR A 134 7.32 -17.49 -4.67
CA TYR A 134 7.33 -17.36 -3.22
C TYR A 134 5.96 -17.66 -2.60
N CYS A 135 4.90 -17.31 -3.32
CA CYS A 135 3.51 -17.53 -2.89
C CYS A 135 2.75 -18.29 -3.97
N LYS A 136 2.11 -19.40 -3.61
CA LYS A 136 1.24 -20.16 -4.54
C LYS A 136 -0.16 -19.55 -4.63
N THR A 137 -0.64 -19.06 -3.49
CA THR A 137 -1.90 -18.33 -3.35
C THR A 137 -1.65 -17.05 -2.55
N ALA A 138 -2.44 -16.02 -2.80
CA ALA A 138 -2.46 -14.78 -2.04
C ALA A 138 -3.78 -14.66 -1.27
N LYS A 139 -3.71 -14.29 -0.01
CA LYS A 139 -4.88 -14.08 0.87
C LYS A 139 -5.29 -12.62 0.79
N ILE A 140 -6.32 -12.33 0.00
CA ILE A 140 -6.76 -10.98 -0.35
C ILE A 140 -8.09 -10.67 0.33
N GLY A 141 -8.29 -9.42 0.76
CA GLY A 141 -9.56 -8.96 1.30
C GLY A 141 -10.71 -9.20 0.33
N ARG A 142 -11.77 -9.88 0.81
CA ARG A 142 -12.87 -10.36 -0.04
C ARG A 142 -13.55 -9.24 -0.83
N ALA A 143 -13.91 -8.12 -0.18
CA ALA A 143 -14.60 -7.03 -0.86
C ALA A 143 -13.81 -6.44 -2.03
N ILE A 144 -12.47 -6.55 -2.01
CA ILE A 144 -11.60 -6.13 -3.11
C ILE A 144 -11.74 -7.08 -4.30
N MET A 145 -11.81 -8.38 -4.04
CA MET A 145 -11.92 -9.40 -5.09
C MET A 145 -13.34 -9.54 -5.63
N ASP A 146 -14.35 -9.17 -4.86
CA ASP A 146 -15.76 -9.13 -5.29
C ASP A 146 -16.05 -7.95 -6.25
N ALA A 147 -15.15 -6.97 -6.36
CA ALA A 147 -15.29 -5.87 -7.31
C ALA A 147 -14.90 -6.29 -8.73
N ASP A 148 -15.66 -5.82 -9.73
CA ASP A 148 -15.46 -6.13 -11.15
C ASP A 148 -14.25 -5.39 -11.74
N VAL A 149 -14.02 -4.16 -11.28
CA VAL A 149 -12.92 -3.28 -11.74
C VAL A 149 -12.08 -2.86 -10.54
N PHE A 150 -10.78 -2.81 -10.74
CA PHE A 150 -9.84 -2.40 -9.70
C PHE A 150 -9.04 -1.16 -10.12
N ILE A 151 -9.01 -0.14 -9.27
CA ILE A 151 -8.20 1.06 -9.47
C ILE A 151 -7.27 1.24 -8.26
N SER A 152 -5.96 1.37 -8.48
CA SER A 152 -5.05 1.83 -7.44
C SER A 152 -4.85 3.34 -7.52
N LEU A 153 -5.19 4.05 -6.45
CA LEU A 153 -4.87 5.47 -6.26
C LEU A 153 -3.77 5.56 -5.21
N THR A 154 -2.56 5.89 -5.64
CA THR A 154 -1.36 5.67 -4.87
C THR A 154 -0.66 6.97 -4.50
N HIS A 155 -0.35 7.15 -3.22
CA HIS A 155 0.66 8.07 -2.75
C HIS A 155 2.04 7.43 -2.96
N PHE A 156 2.81 7.98 -3.90
CA PHE A 156 4.18 7.52 -4.15
C PHE A 156 5.16 8.28 -3.28
N LYS A 157 5.87 7.60 -2.39
CA LYS A 157 6.80 8.16 -1.40
C LYS A 157 7.88 7.17 -1.00
N GLY A 158 8.82 7.57 -0.15
CA GLY A 158 9.80 6.69 0.47
C GLY A 158 9.19 5.62 1.36
N HIS A 159 10.00 4.64 1.72
CA HIS A 159 9.63 3.57 2.63
C HIS A 159 10.88 2.96 3.28
N GLU A 160 10.83 2.76 4.58
CA GLU A 160 11.95 2.31 5.41
C GLU A 160 12.46 0.89 5.09
N SER A 161 11.59 0.01 4.58
CA SER A 161 11.93 -1.39 4.27
C SER A 161 11.97 -1.67 2.77
N THR A 162 11.00 -1.16 1.99
CA THR A 162 10.85 -1.45 0.56
C THR A 162 11.41 -0.36 -0.34
N GLY A 163 12.06 0.66 0.23
CA GLY A 163 12.65 1.81 -0.46
C GLY A 163 11.65 2.84 -0.91
N PHE A 164 10.60 2.44 -1.60
CA PHE A 164 9.46 3.29 -1.91
C PHE A 164 8.13 2.55 -1.74
N GLY A 165 7.07 3.30 -1.51
CA GLY A 165 5.69 2.83 -1.56
C GLY A 165 5.02 3.33 -2.83
N GLY A 166 4.95 2.49 -3.86
CA GLY A 166 4.29 2.75 -5.14
C GLY A 166 2.99 1.97 -5.32
N ALA A 167 2.54 1.85 -6.58
CA ALA A 167 1.33 1.10 -6.95
C ALA A 167 1.44 -0.37 -6.56
N LEU A 168 2.58 -1.02 -6.83
CA LEU A 168 2.80 -2.43 -6.48
C LEU A 168 2.63 -2.67 -4.97
N LYS A 169 3.18 -1.79 -4.12
CA LYS A 169 3.01 -1.88 -2.67
C LYS A 169 1.57 -1.59 -2.24
N ASN A 170 0.95 -0.55 -2.79
CA ASN A 170 -0.45 -0.20 -2.51
C ASN A 170 -1.39 -1.36 -2.85
N ILE A 171 -1.11 -2.10 -3.91
CA ILE A 171 -1.86 -3.29 -4.32
C ILE A 171 -1.49 -4.48 -3.44
N GLY A 172 -0.24 -4.96 -3.50
CA GLY A 172 0.18 -6.23 -2.91
C GLY A 172 0.04 -6.27 -1.39
N MET A 173 0.69 -5.31 -0.70
CA MET A 173 0.58 -5.21 0.75
C MET A 173 -0.80 -4.70 1.17
N GLY A 174 -1.30 -3.67 0.47
CA GLY A 174 -2.52 -3.00 0.86
C GLY A 174 -3.77 -3.86 0.72
N CYS A 175 -3.88 -4.70 -0.30
CA CYS A 175 -5.04 -5.60 -0.51
C CYS A 175 -4.94 -6.91 0.26
N GLY A 176 -3.76 -7.28 0.76
CA GLY A 176 -3.60 -8.46 1.60
C GLY A 176 -4.47 -8.38 2.84
N SER A 177 -5.18 -9.48 3.17
CA SER A 177 -5.83 -9.64 4.46
C SER A 177 -4.79 -9.62 5.60
N ARG A 178 -5.23 -9.69 6.83
CA ARG A 178 -4.30 -9.80 7.97
C ARG A 178 -3.37 -11.01 7.83
N ALA A 179 -3.90 -12.18 7.47
CA ALA A 179 -3.10 -13.37 7.23
C ALA A 179 -2.17 -13.20 6.02
N GLY A 180 -2.64 -12.53 4.96
CA GLY A 180 -1.83 -12.21 3.79
C GLY A 180 -0.67 -11.27 4.12
N LYS A 181 -0.92 -10.22 4.92
CA LYS A 181 0.15 -9.33 5.41
C LYS A 181 1.16 -10.09 6.28
N MET A 182 0.69 -11.01 7.15
CA MET A 182 1.56 -11.87 7.96
C MET A 182 2.49 -12.74 7.09
N GLU A 183 1.95 -13.33 6.02
CA GLU A 183 2.73 -14.16 5.09
C GLU A 183 3.80 -13.35 4.35
N GLN A 184 3.47 -12.11 3.98
CA GLN A 184 4.43 -11.21 3.33
C GLN A 184 5.56 -10.78 4.27
N HIS A 185 5.24 -10.38 5.51
CA HIS A 185 6.21 -9.81 6.46
C HIS A 185 7.02 -10.84 7.24
N ALA A 186 6.39 -11.85 7.80
CA ALA A 186 6.97 -12.65 8.89
C ALA A 186 6.84 -14.16 8.65
N ALA A 187 6.90 -14.62 7.42
CA ALA A 187 6.67 -16.03 7.10
C ALA A 187 5.38 -16.59 7.76
N GLY A 188 4.45 -15.71 8.14
CA GLY A 188 3.17 -16.06 8.73
C GLY A 188 3.13 -16.26 10.25
N LYS A 189 4.14 -15.87 11.02
CA LYS A 189 4.17 -16.11 12.48
C LYS A 189 4.24 -14.81 13.28
N PRO A 190 3.29 -14.55 14.22
CA PRO A 190 3.36 -13.41 15.14
C PRO A 190 4.31 -13.66 16.31
N ALA A 191 4.79 -12.60 16.97
CA ALA A 191 5.60 -12.69 18.19
C ALA A 191 4.94 -11.95 19.35
N VAL A 192 5.41 -12.23 20.58
CA VAL A 192 4.93 -11.60 21.82
C VAL A 192 6.06 -10.79 22.46
N GLN A 193 5.79 -9.51 22.73
CA GLN A 193 6.63 -8.67 23.57
C GLN A 193 6.15 -8.79 25.03
N GLU A 194 6.81 -9.63 25.82
CA GLU A 194 6.38 -9.98 27.17
C GLU A 194 6.21 -8.75 28.08
N GLY A 195 7.09 -7.75 27.97
CA GLY A 195 7.04 -6.53 28.77
C GLY A 195 5.73 -5.73 28.59
N LEU A 196 5.09 -5.81 27.43
CA LEU A 196 3.79 -5.18 27.15
C LEU A 196 2.60 -6.08 27.49
N CYS A 197 2.80 -7.40 27.57
CA CYS A 197 1.72 -8.35 27.83
C CYS A 197 1.17 -8.17 29.25
N ARG A 198 -0.16 -8.02 29.38
CA ARG A 198 -0.87 -7.88 30.65
C ARG A 198 -1.58 -9.16 31.10
N GLY A 199 -1.42 -10.27 30.40
CA GLY A 199 -2.08 -11.54 30.74
C GLY A 199 -3.62 -11.45 30.68
N CYS A 200 -4.18 -10.64 29.79
CA CYS A 200 -5.64 -10.44 29.71
C CYS A 200 -6.41 -11.56 28.99
N HIS A 201 -5.72 -12.52 28.41
CA HIS A 201 -6.23 -13.72 27.73
C HIS A 201 -7.10 -13.47 26.48
N ARG A 202 -7.23 -12.22 25.97
CA ARG A 202 -8.01 -11.92 24.78
C ARG A 202 -7.48 -12.63 23.53
N CYS A 203 -6.16 -12.66 23.36
CA CYS A 203 -5.52 -13.30 22.21
C CYS A 203 -5.79 -14.80 22.11
N ALA A 204 -5.82 -15.52 23.24
CA ALA A 204 -6.16 -16.93 23.27
C ALA A 204 -7.62 -17.18 22.90
N LYS A 205 -8.57 -16.32 23.35
CA LYS A 205 -9.99 -16.44 22.98
C LYS A 205 -10.24 -16.24 21.49
N GLU A 206 -9.38 -15.50 20.81
CA GLU A 206 -9.45 -15.26 19.35
C GLU A 206 -8.66 -16.28 18.53
N CYS A 207 -7.87 -17.13 19.19
CA CYS A 207 -7.05 -18.12 18.52
C CYS A 207 -7.87 -19.35 18.13
N GLY A 208 -8.20 -19.46 16.85
CA GLY A 208 -8.98 -20.60 16.34
C GLY A 208 -8.22 -21.92 16.25
N SER A 209 -6.89 -21.90 16.51
CA SER A 209 -6.01 -23.09 16.54
C SER A 209 -5.49 -23.41 17.93
N ASP A 210 -5.98 -22.73 18.98
CA ASP A 210 -5.55 -22.89 20.38
C ASP A 210 -4.03 -22.80 20.61
N ALA A 211 -3.34 -22.07 19.73
CA ALA A 211 -1.87 -21.94 19.73
C ALA A 211 -1.33 -20.98 20.79
N ILE A 212 -2.16 -20.42 21.68
CA ILE A 212 -1.72 -19.42 22.67
C ILE A 212 -1.95 -19.92 24.08
N THR A 213 -0.84 -20.11 24.80
CA THR A 213 -0.77 -20.48 26.21
C THR A 213 -0.20 -19.32 27.04
N TYR A 214 0.01 -19.52 28.34
CA TYR A 214 0.57 -18.53 29.27
C TYR A 214 1.65 -19.13 30.11
N ASN A 215 2.75 -18.38 30.28
CA ASN A 215 3.85 -18.78 31.15
C ASN A 215 3.51 -18.53 32.64
N ALA A 216 4.47 -18.83 33.54
CA ALA A 216 4.30 -18.68 35.00
C ALA A 216 4.01 -17.23 35.42
N GLU A 217 4.46 -16.24 34.64
CA GLU A 217 4.23 -14.81 34.90
C GLU A 217 2.93 -14.31 34.19
N ASN A 218 2.09 -15.25 33.73
CA ASN A 218 0.84 -14.96 33.03
C ASN A 218 1.03 -14.16 31.74
N LYS A 219 2.17 -14.36 31.04
CA LYS A 219 2.44 -13.76 29.74
C LYS A 219 2.07 -14.74 28.63
N ALA A 220 1.52 -14.22 27.53
CA ALA A 220 1.16 -15.04 26.38
C ALA A 220 2.39 -15.68 25.72
N VAL A 221 2.27 -16.95 25.37
CA VAL A 221 3.27 -17.74 24.63
C VAL A 221 2.58 -18.35 23.42
N ILE A 222 3.19 -18.23 22.26
CA ILE A 222 2.65 -18.77 21.01
C ILE A 222 3.37 -20.08 20.67
N ASP A 223 2.59 -21.15 20.54
CA ASP A 223 3.06 -22.40 19.96
C ASP A 223 3.07 -22.28 18.43
N TYR A 224 4.28 -22.22 17.86
CA TYR A 224 4.47 -22.03 16.44
C TYR A 224 4.13 -23.27 15.60
N ASP A 225 4.06 -24.45 16.18
CA ASP A 225 3.65 -25.65 15.46
C ASP A 225 2.13 -25.67 15.25
N GLN A 226 1.38 -25.15 16.20
CA GLN A 226 -0.08 -25.02 16.11
C GLN A 226 -0.53 -23.70 15.41
N CYS A 227 0.31 -22.66 15.42
CA CYS A 227 -0.04 -21.36 14.90
C CYS A 227 -0.23 -21.39 13.35
N THR A 228 -1.42 -21.01 12.88
CA THR A 228 -1.75 -20.93 11.45
C THR A 228 -1.36 -19.59 10.79
N GLY A 229 -0.82 -18.64 11.55
CA GLY A 229 -0.40 -17.34 11.04
C GLY A 229 -1.54 -16.36 10.66
N CYS A 230 -2.78 -16.60 11.10
CA CYS A 230 -3.94 -15.78 10.75
C CYS A 230 -3.91 -14.34 11.31
N GLY A 231 -3.02 -14.03 12.27
CA GLY A 231 -2.83 -12.71 12.86
C GLY A 231 -3.98 -12.16 13.72
N ARG A 232 -5.05 -12.93 14.00
CA ARG A 232 -6.19 -12.48 14.83
C ARG A 232 -5.75 -11.97 16.21
N CYS A 233 -4.76 -12.63 16.81
CA CYS A 233 -4.21 -12.27 18.11
C CYS A 233 -3.59 -10.87 18.15
N ILE A 234 -3.03 -10.40 17.03
CA ILE A 234 -2.48 -9.04 16.90
C ILE A 234 -3.64 -8.04 17.03
N GLY A 235 -4.71 -8.23 16.24
CA GLY A 235 -5.88 -7.35 16.28
C GLY A 235 -6.68 -7.41 17.59
N ALA A 236 -6.57 -8.50 18.36
CA ALA A 236 -7.22 -8.65 19.65
C ALA A 236 -6.43 -8.00 20.81
N CYS A 237 -5.14 -7.73 20.61
CA CYS A 237 -4.28 -7.20 21.65
C CYS A 237 -4.43 -5.69 21.83
N SER A 238 -5.14 -5.26 22.88
CA SER A 238 -5.31 -3.84 23.22
C SER A 238 -4.06 -3.20 23.82
N PHE A 239 -3.01 -3.98 24.09
CA PHE A 239 -1.76 -3.53 24.70
C PHE A 239 -0.60 -3.58 23.72
N ASP A 240 -0.89 -3.90 22.45
CA ASP A 240 0.09 -4.03 21.36
C ASP A 240 1.27 -4.97 21.68
N ALA A 241 1.03 -5.91 22.59
CA ALA A 241 2.02 -6.88 23.03
C ALA A 241 2.25 -8.00 22.01
N ILE A 242 1.33 -8.21 21.05
CA ILE A 242 1.48 -9.19 19.97
C ILE A 242 1.66 -8.41 18.67
N TYR A 243 2.73 -8.73 17.95
CA TYR A 243 3.14 -7.99 16.76
C TYR A 243 3.64 -8.94 15.67
N SER A 244 3.81 -8.40 14.46
CA SER A 244 4.48 -9.07 13.35
C SER A 244 5.98 -8.77 13.40
N PRO A 245 6.85 -9.74 13.70
CA PRO A 245 8.28 -9.50 13.65
C PRO A 245 8.75 -9.32 12.19
N ASN A 246 9.75 -8.46 11.98
CA ASN A 246 10.44 -8.33 10.70
C ASN A 246 11.51 -9.41 10.59
N ASP A 247 11.12 -10.65 10.37
CA ASP A 247 12.02 -11.79 10.22
C ASP A 247 12.36 -12.13 8.77
N CYS A 248 11.65 -11.52 7.80
CA CYS A 248 11.99 -11.61 6.39
C CYS A 248 13.02 -10.54 5.99
N ALA A 249 14.01 -10.92 5.19
CA ALA A 249 14.83 -9.93 4.49
C ALA A 249 13.93 -9.01 3.63
N ASN A 250 14.27 -7.73 3.55
CA ASN A 250 13.49 -6.75 2.79
C ASN A 250 13.26 -7.20 1.35
N GLU A 251 14.26 -7.82 0.71
CA GLU A 251 14.13 -8.37 -0.64
C GLU A 251 13.04 -9.44 -0.76
N LEU A 252 12.90 -10.33 0.22
CA LEU A 252 11.85 -11.36 0.21
C LEU A 252 10.45 -10.74 0.39
N LEU A 253 10.34 -9.74 1.25
CA LEU A 253 9.11 -8.95 1.40
C LEU A 253 8.70 -8.32 0.06
N ASP A 254 9.65 -7.67 -0.62
CA ASP A 254 9.45 -7.02 -1.91
C ASP A 254 8.96 -7.99 -2.98
N ARG A 255 9.56 -9.18 -3.07
CA ARG A 255 9.16 -10.22 -4.03
C ARG A 255 7.77 -10.77 -3.75
N LYS A 256 7.44 -11.09 -2.49
CA LYS A 256 6.10 -11.55 -2.10
C LYS A 256 5.03 -10.48 -2.37
N MET A 257 5.35 -9.23 -2.09
CA MET A 257 4.46 -8.09 -2.33
C MET A 257 4.11 -7.95 -3.81
N ALA A 258 5.10 -8.12 -4.70
CA ALA A 258 4.88 -8.13 -6.16
C ALA A 258 3.96 -9.28 -6.59
N GLU A 259 4.15 -10.48 -6.03
CA GLU A 259 3.30 -11.64 -6.32
C GLU A 259 1.86 -11.45 -5.82
N TYR A 260 1.68 -10.88 -4.64
CA TYR A 260 0.36 -10.50 -4.15
C TYR A 260 -0.32 -9.47 -5.06
N ALA A 261 0.44 -8.48 -5.56
CA ALA A 261 -0.09 -7.50 -6.50
C ALA A 261 -0.54 -8.15 -7.82
N ALA A 262 0.24 -9.13 -8.33
CA ALA A 262 -0.14 -9.89 -9.51
C ALA A 262 -1.45 -10.66 -9.30
N ALA A 263 -1.64 -11.32 -8.15
CA ALA A 263 -2.89 -12.03 -7.83
C ALA A 263 -4.11 -11.10 -7.80
N VAL A 264 -3.95 -9.88 -7.26
CA VAL A 264 -5.04 -8.89 -7.21
C VAL A 264 -5.47 -8.44 -8.60
N CYS A 265 -4.52 -8.23 -9.51
CA CYS A 265 -4.79 -7.65 -10.83
C CYS A 265 -5.09 -8.68 -11.92
N HIS A 266 -4.88 -9.98 -11.65
CA HIS A 266 -5.06 -11.02 -12.65
C HIS A 266 -6.52 -11.14 -13.13
N ASP A 267 -6.69 -11.27 -14.43
CA ASP A 267 -7.96 -11.52 -15.12
C ASP A 267 -9.10 -10.53 -14.84
N ARG A 268 -8.78 -9.28 -14.49
CA ARG A 268 -9.79 -8.21 -14.37
C ARG A 268 -9.29 -6.86 -14.87
N PRO A 269 -10.17 -5.94 -15.30
CA PRO A 269 -9.79 -4.59 -15.67
C PRO A 269 -9.16 -3.86 -14.49
N CYS A 270 -7.94 -3.34 -14.68
CA CYS A 270 -7.21 -2.57 -13.68
C CYS A 270 -6.75 -1.23 -14.27
N PHE A 271 -6.66 -0.21 -13.41
CA PHE A 271 -6.09 1.08 -13.76
C PHE A 271 -5.30 1.65 -12.58
N HIS A 272 -4.19 2.30 -12.85
CA HIS A 272 -3.26 2.73 -11.81
C HIS A 272 -2.91 4.20 -11.93
N VAL A 273 -3.00 4.91 -10.79
CA VAL A 273 -2.67 6.33 -10.68
C VAL A 273 -1.74 6.52 -9.49
N SER A 274 -0.62 7.22 -9.70
CA SER A 274 0.34 7.57 -8.66
C SER A 274 0.53 9.08 -8.60
N LEU A 275 0.39 9.65 -7.39
CA LEU A 275 0.74 11.02 -7.10
C LEU A 275 2.08 11.03 -6.37
N VAL A 276 3.09 11.62 -7.00
CA VAL A 276 4.47 11.71 -6.51
C VAL A 276 4.64 13.08 -5.88
N GLN A 277 4.18 13.20 -4.63
CA GLN A 277 4.12 14.42 -3.83
C GLN A 277 4.32 14.11 -2.35
N ASP A 278 4.60 15.11 -1.53
CA ASP A 278 4.81 14.93 -0.08
C ASP A 278 5.69 13.69 0.22
N ILE A 279 6.79 13.55 -0.52
CA ILE A 279 7.62 12.34 -0.59
C ILE A 279 8.37 12.15 0.72
N SER A 280 7.67 11.66 1.75
CA SER A 280 8.24 11.36 3.07
C SER A 280 9.24 10.19 2.98
N PRO A 281 10.21 10.09 3.91
CA PRO A 281 11.15 8.95 3.94
C PRO A 281 10.49 7.64 4.35
N ASN A 282 9.34 7.69 5.04
CA ASN A 282 8.67 6.57 5.68
C ASN A 282 7.24 6.36 5.13
N CYS A 283 6.64 5.23 5.51
CA CYS A 283 5.30 4.84 5.09
C CYS A 283 4.21 5.70 5.75
N ASP A 284 3.09 5.97 5.05
CA ASP A 284 1.88 6.59 5.61
C ASP A 284 1.21 5.75 6.73
N CYS A 285 1.74 4.55 7.00
CA CYS A 285 1.28 3.71 8.10
C CYS A 285 1.86 4.13 9.46
N HIS A 286 2.80 5.08 9.50
CA HIS A 286 3.29 5.73 10.70
C HIS A 286 2.51 7.02 10.98
N CYS A 287 2.34 7.36 12.27
CA CYS A 287 1.68 8.62 12.66
C CYS A 287 2.55 9.85 12.37
N GLU A 288 3.86 9.69 12.36
CA GLU A 288 4.85 10.68 11.94
C GLU A 288 5.15 10.55 10.44
N ASN A 289 5.12 11.65 9.70
CA ASN A 289 5.46 11.61 8.26
C ASN A 289 6.86 12.15 7.94
N ASP A 290 7.46 12.94 8.82
CA ASP A 290 8.71 13.68 8.60
C ASP A 290 8.66 14.64 7.39
N ALA A 291 9.70 15.42 7.20
CA ALA A 291 9.83 16.33 6.06
C ALA A 291 10.05 15.55 4.75
N PRO A 292 9.46 16.00 3.62
CA PRO A 292 9.71 15.40 2.33
C PRO A 292 11.21 15.35 1.99
N ILE A 293 11.66 14.23 1.44
CA ILE A 293 13.06 14.03 1.00
C ILE A 293 13.35 14.64 -0.38
N LEU A 294 12.30 14.78 -1.20
CA LEU A 294 12.33 15.29 -2.57
C LEU A 294 11.19 16.31 -2.78
N PRO A 295 11.31 17.23 -3.74
CA PRO A 295 10.20 18.10 -4.13
C PRO A 295 9.07 17.31 -4.77
N ASP A 296 7.86 17.88 -4.75
CA ASP A 296 6.71 17.35 -5.48
C ASP A 296 7.01 17.26 -6.99
N ILE A 297 6.70 16.13 -7.62
CA ILE A 297 7.06 15.84 -9.00
C ILE A 297 5.86 15.92 -9.94
N GLY A 298 4.81 15.14 -9.67
CA GLY A 298 3.65 15.12 -10.56
C GLY A 298 2.70 13.95 -10.36
N ILE A 299 1.78 13.83 -11.32
CA ILE A 299 0.74 12.82 -11.38
C ILE A 299 1.03 11.90 -12.56
N PHE A 300 1.05 10.60 -12.30
CA PHE A 300 1.30 9.56 -13.30
C PHE A 300 0.11 8.59 -13.37
N ALA A 301 -0.20 8.07 -14.57
CA ALA A 301 -1.24 7.06 -14.76
C ALA A 301 -0.87 6.07 -15.87
N SER A 302 -1.23 4.80 -15.67
CA SER A 302 -0.99 3.71 -16.63
C SER A 302 -1.92 2.53 -16.36
N PHE A 303 -2.12 1.68 -17.36
CA PHE A 303 -2.67 0.33 -17.18
C PHE A 303 -1.62 -0.66 -16.62
N ASP A 304 -0.34 -0.36 -16.77
CA ASP A 304 0.77 -1.19 -16.31
C ASP A 304 1.36 -0.62 -15.01
N PRO A 305 1.15 -1.27 -13.85
CA PRO A 305 1.65 -0.77 -12.57
C PRO A 305 3.17 -0.89 -12.42
N VAL A 306 3.82 -1.81 -13.16
CA VAL A 306 5.28 -1.97 -13.14
C VAL A 306 5.93 -0.81 -13.86
N ALA A 307 5.45 -0.48 -15.08
CA ALA A 307 5.89 0.68 -15.84
C ALA A 307 5.62 1.99 -15.09
N LEU A 308 4.45 2.08 -14.41
CA LEU A 308 4.07 3.23 -13.60
C LEU A 308 5.06 3.46 -12.45
N ASP A 309 5.35 2.43 -11.65
CA ASP A 309 6.27 2.54 -10.52
C ASP A 309 7.72 2.79 -11.00
N GLN A 310 8.15 2.17 -12.13
CA GLN A 310 9.45 2.47 -12.72
C GLN A 310 9.55 3.93 -13.14
N ALA A 311 8.53 4.49 -13.79
CA ALA A 311 8.53 5.90 -14.19
C ALA A 311 8.55 6.86 -12.99
N CYS A 312 7.82 6.52 -11.91
CA CYS A 312 7.81 7.30 -10.69
C CYS A 312 9.16 7.27 -9.96
N VAL A 313 9.79 6.09 -9.85
CA VAL A 313 11.10 5.98 -9.19
C VAL A 313 12.18 6.69 -10.00
N ASP A 314 12.18 6.56 -11.32
CA ASP A 314 13.15 7.27 -12.19
C ASP A 314 13.01 8.79 -12.05
N ALA A 315 11.78 9.30 -11.97
CA ALA A 315 11.54 10.72 -11.73
C ALA A 315 12.06 11.17 -10.35
N CYS A 316 11.88 10.35 -9.31
CA CYS A 316 12.42 10.59 -7.97
C CYS A 316 13.96 10.56 -7.93
N LEU A 317 14.59 9.59 -8.61
CA LEU A 317 16.06 9.49 -8.67
C LEU A 317 16.70 10.67 -9.40
N ASN A 318 15.99 11.28 -10.35
CA ASN A 318 16.44 12.47 -11.07
C ASN A 318 16.11 13.80 -10.35
N ALA A 319 15.36 13.76 -9.24
CA ALA A 319 15.02 14.96 -8.47
C ALA A 319 16.14 15.35 -7.51
N ALA A 320 16.30 16.66 -7.27
CA ALA A 320 17.28 17.15 -6.30
C ALA A 320 16.83 16.88 -4.87
N PRO A 321 17.71 16.33 -3.99
CA PRO A 321 17.41 16.15 -2.57
C PRO A 321 17.05 17.45 -1.86
N LEU A 322 16.09 17.41 -0.93
CA LEU A 322 15.79 18.55 -0.07
C LEU A 322 16.77 18.60 1.12
N PRO A 323 17.46 19.73 1.34
CA PRO A 323 18.52 19.81 2.34
C PRO A 323 18.05 19.56 3.78
N ASN A 324 16.83 20.04 4.12
CA ASN A 324 16.24 19.90 5.46
C ASN A 324 15.36 18.66 5.56
N SER A 325 15.89 17.50 5.19
CA SER A 325 15.21 16.21 5.20
C SER A 325 16.14 15.10 5.68
N GLN A 326 15.61 13.91 5.93
CA GLN A 326 16.42 12.72 6.26
C GLN A 326 17.50 12.45 5.19
N LEU A 327 17.13 12.54 3.92
CA LEU A 327 18.07 12.39 2.79
C LEU A 327 19.16 13.45 2.82
N GLY A 328 18.78 14.73 2.94
CA GLY A 328 19.73 15.84 3.01
C GLY A 328 20.68 15.71 4.20
N ALA A 329 20.15 15.33 5.36
CA ALA A 329 20.95 15.09 6.57
C ALA A 329 21.93 13.92 6.40
N ASN A 330 21.53 12.83 5.76
CA ASN A 330 22.41 11.70 5.49
C ASN A 330 23.54 12.10 4.52
N LEU A 331 23.21 12.74 3.40
CA LEU A 331 24.20 13.20 2.40
C LEU A 331 25.21 14.20 2.98
N ALA A 332 24.83 14.97 3.99
CA ALA A 332 25.71 15.92 4.67
C ALA A 332 26.62 15.29 5.74
N LYS A 333 26.44 14.02 6.11
CA LYS A 333 27.26 13.34 7.12
C LYS A 333 28.70 13.14 6.61
N PRO A 334 29.74 13.52 7.37
CA PRO A 334 31.11 13.20 7.03
C PRO A 334 31.32 11.70 6.83
N GLY A 335 31.90 11.30 5.70
CA GLY A 335 32.17 9.89 5.38
C GLY A 335 30.94 9.07 4.96
N TRP A 336 29.82 9.69 4.68
CA TRP A 336 28.67 8.99 4.11
C TRP A 336 29.04 8.33 2.78
N ASN A 337 28.75 7.04 2.67
CA ASN A 337 28.90 6.31 1.41
C ASN A 337 27.68 6.55 0.54
N CYS A 338 27.74 7.53 -0.35
CA CYS A 338 26.64 7.90 -1.24
C CYS A 338 26.37 6.80 -2.27
N TYR A 339 25.14 6.32 -2.32
CA TYR A 339 24.68 5.29 -3.26
C TYR A 339 24.27 5.86 -4.61
N HIS A 340 24.13 7.19 -4.74
CA HIS A 340 23.53 7.87 -5.89
C HIS A 340 22.09 7.39 -6.18
N ASP A 341 21.38 7.08 -5.12
CA ASP A 341 20.01 6.61 -5.11
C ASP A 341 19.27 7.27 -3.95
N ASN A 342 18.36 8.19 -4.25
CA ASN A 342 17.68 9.02 -3.26
C ASN A 342 16.95 8.21 -2.19
N PHE A 343 16.42 7.03 -2.54
CA PHE A 343 15.78 6.15 -1.59
C PHE A 343 16.80 5.37 -0.75
N LYS A 344 17.86 4.85 -1.36
CA LYS A 344 18.94 4.13 -0.69
C LYS A 344 19.80 5.05 0.17
N ASP A 345 19.99 6.30 -0.24
CA ASP A 345 20.64 7.32 0.56
C ASP A 345 19.75 7.80 1.74
N SER A 346 18.43 7.66 1.65
CA SER A 346 17.51 7.84 2.79
C SER A 346 17.54 6.66 3.73
N ASN A 347 17.39 5.43 3.21
CA ASN A 347 17.28 4.16 3.96
C ASN A 347 18.21 3.10 3.35
N PRO A 348 19.46 2.94 3.85
CA PRO A 348 20.49 2.13 3.18
C PRO A 348 20.19 0.64 3.05
N ASN A 349 19.32 0.09 3.88
CA ASN A 349 19.05 -1.36 3.96
C ASN A 349 17.87 -1.82 3.08
N ILE A 350 17.57 -1.10 2.00
CA ILE A 350 16.47 -1.39 1.09
C ILE A 350 16.95 -2.06 -0.20
N GLU A 351 16.05 -2.83 -0.85
CA GLU A 351 16.30 -3.47 -2.15
C GLU A 351 15.08 -3.30 -3.08
N TRP A 352 14.61 -2.07 -3.24
CA TRP A 352 13.38 -1.71 -3.98
C TRP A 352 13.29 -2.29 -5.41
N LYS A 353 14.43 -2.59 -6.06
CA LYS A 353 14.47 -3.19 -7.41
C LYS A 353 13.83 -4.56 -7.43
N ALA A 354 13.89 -5.30 -6.32
CA ALA A 354 13.33 -6.65 -6.20
C ALA A 354 11.82 -6.69 -6.43
N THR A 355 11.09 -5.64 -6.00
CA THR A 355 9.64 -5.52 -6.26
C THR A 355 9.35 -5.45 -7.77
N LEU A 356 10.05 -4.57 -8.49
CA LEU A 356 9.84 -4.37 -9.93
C LEU A 356 10.27 -5.59 -10.75
N GLU A 357 11.41 -6.19 -10.39
CA GLU A 357 11.94 -7.39 -11.03
C GLU A 357 10.99 -8.57 -10.88
N GLN A 358 10.47 -8.79 -9.68
CA GLN A 358 9.53 -9.89 -9.45
C GLN A 358 8.19 -9.65 -10.14
N ALA A 359 7.66 -8.42 -10.12
CA ALA A 359 6.43 -8.07 -10.81
C ALA A 359 6.53 -8.29 -12.33
N GLU A 360 7.66 -7.91 -12.94
CA GLU A 360 7.93 -8.18 -14.36
C GLU A 360 8.06 -9.70 -14.62
N LYS A 361 8.73 -10.43 -13.75
CA LYS A 361 8.95 -11.89 -13.87
C LYS A 361 7.66 -12.69 -13.79
N VAL A 362 6.72 -12.32 -12.92
CA VAL A 362 5.41 -12.98 -12.84
C VAL A 362 4.44 -12.56 -13.94
N GLY A 363 4.85 -11.62 -14.80
CA GLY A 363 4.08 -11.20 -15.97
C GLY A 363 3.06 -10.11 -15.71
N MET A 364 3.19 -9.34 -14.62
CA MET A 364 2.27 -8.26 -14.27
C MET A 364 2.40 -7.03 -15.17
N GLY A 365 3.56 -6.82 -15.79
CA GLY A 365 3.86 -5.68 -16.65
C GLY A 365 5.32 -5.67 -17.08
N THR A 366 5.82 -4.50 -17.48
CA THR A 366 7.22 -4.31 -17.89
C THR A 366 7.80 -3.04 -17.30
N ARG A 367 9.11 -3.06 -16.97
CA ARG A 367 9.84 -1.86 -16.53
C ARG A 367 10.16 -0.90 -17.69
N GLN A 368 9.96 -1.34 -18.94
CA GLN A 368 10.15 -0.47 -20.10
C GLN A 368 8.90 0.39 -20.34
N TYR A 369 9.09 1.70 -20.41
CA TYR A 369 7.97 2.62 -20.60
C TYR A 369 8.27 3.75 -21.58
N VAL A 370 7.21 4.33 -22.13
CA VAL A 370 7.23 5.58 -22.88
C VAL A 370 6.42 6.62 -22.13
N LEU A 371 7.08 7.69 -21.67
CA LEU A 371 6.44 8.77 -20.94
C LEU A 371 5.71 9.70 -21.90
N LYS A 372 4.41 9.93 -21.66
CA LYS A 372 3.53 10.82 -22.42
C LYS A 372 3.12 12.00 -21.54
N LYS A 373 3.63 13.19 -21.83
CA LYS A 373 3.22 14.42 -21.12
C LYS A 373 1.83 14.87 -21.58
N VAL A 374 0.97 15.22 -20.56
CA VAL A 374 -0.43 15.68 -20.74
C VAL A 374 -0.57 17.13 -20.27
#